data_1b1f77ca4c06dc3cd36bee125d91b113
#
_entry.id   1b1f77ca4c06dc3cd36bee125d91b113
#
_cell.length_a   1.000
_cell.length_b   1.000
_cell.length_c   1.000
_cell.angle_alpha   90.00
_cell.angle_beta   90.00
_cell.angle_gamma   90.00
#
_symmetry.space_group_name_H-M   'P 1'
#
loop_
_entity.id
_entity.type
_entity.pdbx_description
1 polymer ?
#
loop_
_entity_poly.entity_id
_entity_poly.type
_entity_poly.pdbx_seq_one_letter_code
_entity_poly.pdbx_strand_id
1 'polypeptide(L)' 'MVEHKKFGVGCVIDQEGNKLTIQFEEAGEKRVIDSFVTVVG' A
#
# COMPACT_ATOMS: atom_id res chain seq x y z
N MET A 1 -4.48 4.36 5.84
CA MET A 1 -4.90 3.14 5.11
C MET A 1 -5.01 3.44 3.64
N VAL A 2 -4.61 2.51 2.81
CA VAL A 2 -4.64 2.69 1.36
C VAL A 2 -5.26 1.47 0.70
N GLU A 3 -5.65 1.63 -0.56
CA GLU A 3 -6.23 0.57 -1.34
C GLU A 3 -5.47 0.41 -2.65
N HIS A 4 -5.12 -0.83 -2.98
CA HIS A 4 -4.47 -1.19 -4.24
C HIS A 4 -5.44 -2.03 -5.04
N LYS A 5 -5.54 -1.76 -6.35
CA LYS A 5 -6.51 -2.48 -7.18
C LYS A 5 -6.27 -3.98 -7.20
N LYS A 6 -5.02 -4.39 -7.11
CA LYS A 6 -4.65 -5.80 -7.20
C LYS A 6 -4.56 -6.47 -5.85
N PHE A 7 -4.09 -5.75 -4.84
CA PHE A 7 -3.80 -6.34 -3.53
C PHE A 7 -4.85 -6.01 -2.47
N GLY A 8 -5.76 -5.08 -2.75
CA GLY A 8 -6.79 -4.72 -1.79
C GLY A 8 -6.33 -3.67 -0.80
N VAL A 9 -6.94 -3.66 0.37
CA VAL A 9 -6.64 -2.65 1.38
C VAL A 9 -5.44 -3.05 2.23
N GLY A 10 -4.74 -2.05 2.73
CA GLY A 10 -3.59 -2.27 3.60
C GLY A 10 -3.20 -1.01 4.34
N CYS A 11 -2.21 -1.14 5.21
CA CYS A 11 -1.68 -0.03 5.98
C CYS A 11 -0.24 0.26 5.55
N VAL A 12 0.06 1.53 5.34
CA VAL A 12 1.43 1.93 5.03
C VAL A 12 2.26 1.84 6.29
N ILE A 13 3.34 1.09 6.23
CA ILE A 13 4.23 0.91 7.37
C ILE A 13 5.56 1.60 7.16
N ASP A 14 5.89 1.97 5.92
CA ASP A 14 7.11 2.70 5.63
C ASP A 14 6.95 3.44 4.31
N GLN A 15 7.72 4.50 4.15
CA GLN A 15 7.70 5.27 2.92
C GLN A 15 9.11 5.76 2.62
N GLU A 16 9.53 5.60 1.38
CA GLU A 16 10.83 6.07 0.94
C GLU A 16 10.66 6.71 -0.44
N GLY A 17 10.69 8.04 -0.49
CA GLY A 17 10.42 8.75 -1.72
C GLY A 17 9.01 8.45 -2.19
N ASN A 18 8.88 7.89 -3.39
CA ASN A 18 7.59 7.52 -3.93
C ASN A 18 7.27 6.03 -3.76
N LYS A 19 8.07 5.31 -2.97
CA LYS A 19 7.85 3.89 -2.72
C LYS A 19 7.25 3.70 -1.34
N LEU A 20 6.19 2.91 -1.27
CA LEU A 20 5.50 2.63 -0.03
C LEU A 20 5.61 1.15 0.29
N THR A 21 5.95 0.85 1.54
CA THR A 21 5.86 -0.51 2.05
C THR A 21 4.53 -0.62 2.77
N ILE A 22 3.70 -1.53 2.33
CA ILE A 22 2.32 -1.63 2.81
C ILE A 22 2.07 -3.05 3.29
N GLN A 23 1.47 -3.14 4.47
CA GLN A 23 0.99 -4.40 5.00
C GLN A 23 -0.45 -4.58 4.52
N PHE A 24 -0.64 -5.35 3.47
CA PHE A 24 -1.97 -5.63 2.93
C PHE A 24 -2.63 -6.72 3.76
N GLU A 25 -3.95 -6.63 3.90
CA GLU A 25 -4.67 -7.58 4.76
C GLU A 25 -4.64 -8.99 4.19
N GLU A 26 -4.66 -9.13 2.87
CA GLU A 26 -4.66 -10.46 2.25
C GLU A 26 -3.34 -10.81 1.59
N ALA A 27 -2.69 -9.84 0.97
CA ALA A 27 -1.47 -10.10 0.23
C ALA A 27 -0.21 -10.07 1.08
N GLY A 28 -0.31 -9.58 2.32
CA GLY A 28 0.84 -9.45 3.19
C GLY A 28 1.65 -8.20 2.86
N GLU A 29 2.91 -8.19 3.26
CA GLU A 29 3.74 -7.01 3.07
C GLU A 29 4.21 -6.91 1.63
N LYS A 30 3.94 -5.77 1.00
CA LYS A 30 4.36 -5.51 -0.37
C LYS A 30 4.88 -4.10 -0.48
N ARG A 31 5.78 -3.89 -1.44
CA ARG A 31 6.33 -2.57 -1.73
C ARG A 31 5.79 -2.10 -3.07
N VAL A 32 5.14 -0.95 -3.09
CA VAL A 32 4.50 -0.43 -4.29
C VAL A 32 4.82 1.05 -4.47
N ILE A 33 4.61 1.55 -5.68
CA ILE A 33 4.73 2.97 -5.99
C ILE A 33 3.46 3.66 -5.51
N ASP A 34 3.61 4.87 -4.96
CA ASP A 34 2.48 5.58 -4.36
C ASP A 34 1.36 5.89 -5.37
N SER A 35 1.69 5.97 -6.66
CA SER A 35 0.69 6.26 -7.68
C SER A 35 -0.25 5.07 -7.92
N PHE A 36 0.07 3.90 -7.40
CA PHE A 36 -0.77 2.72 -7.59
C PHE A 36 -1.76 2.48 -6.47
N VAL A 37 -1.76 3.33 -5.47
CA VAL A 37 -2.69 3.17 -4.34
C VAL A 37 -3.49 4.44 -4.14
N THR A 38 -4.65 4.28 -3.50
CA THR A 38 -5.54 5.38 -3.17
C THR A 38 -5.69 5.43 -1.66
N VAL A 39 -5.60 6.62 -1.10
CA VAL A 39 -5.82 6.79 0.34
C VAL A 39 -7.31 6.71 0.61
N VAL A 40 -7.70 5.81 1.51
CA VAL A 40 -9.12 5.55 1.79
C VAL A 40 -9.48 5.71 3.26
N GLY A 41 -8.56 6.21 4.06
CA GLY A 41 -8.89 6.27 5.48
C GLY A 41 -8.43 7.50 6.19
#